data_a0c523e0aab3e8f527af84745997699e
#
_entry.id   a0c523e0aab3e8f527af84745997699e
#
_cell.length_a   1.000
_cell.length_b   1.000
_cell.length_c   1.000
_cell.angle_alpha   90.00
_cell.angle_beta   90.00
_cell.angle_gamma   90.00
#
_symmetry.space_group_name_H-M   'P 1'
#
loop_
_entity.id
_entity.type
_entity.pdbx_description
1 polymer ?
#
loop_
_entity_poly.entity_id
_entity_poly.type
_entity_poly.pdbx_seq_one_letter_code
_entity_poly.pdbx_strand_id
1 'polypeptide(L)'
;MKIKRIVCAALFAFAVAAANAQTGAKAPAGPDIANLTEAQIKGMQVPEALYRLAAIYKQKGDLTRMTWALRQLNALRPNAGELKLALASVYAAQGDKTSTYDLLLQMQRQGFGYDLTTNPAFAKVNDTRAWNYIAENLKANLKQFGEGKVAYTLPKGDYLFESLAYDPKKKQLLVGSVREGKIYRVGKDGKLEDFIAPT
;
A
#
# COMPACT_ATOMS: atom_id res chain seq x y z
N MET A 1 11.33 22.20 -18.28
CA MET A 1 10.18 22.39 -17.36
C MET A 1 10.39 21.47 -16.16
N LYS A 2 10.76 22.02 -15.00
CA LYS A 2 11.15 21.23 -13.82
C LYS A 2 9.91 20.79 -13.06
N ILE A 3 9.58 19.51 -13.12
CA ILE A 3 8.49 18.92 -12.31
C ILE A 3 9.04 18.72 -10.90
N LYS A 4 8.58 19.54 -9.95
CA LYS A 4 8.84 19.34 -8.53
C LYS A 4 8.10 18.08 -8.07
N ARG A 5 8.86 17.07 -7.68
CA ARG A 5 8.35 15.88 -7.01
C ARG A 5 7.83 16.27 -5.63
N ILE A 6 6.51 16.18 -5.46
CA ILE A 6 5.87 16.27 -4.15
C ILE A 6 6.06 14.92 -3.49
N VAL A 7 6.89 14.89 -2.46
CA VAL A 7 6.97 13.74 -1.54
C VAL A 7 5.68 13.77 -0.71
N CYS A 8 4.70 12.98 -1.10
CA CYS A 8 3.52 12.74 -0.28
C CYS A 8 3.94 11.91 0.93
N ALA A 9 4.23 12.58 2.04
CA ALA A 9 4.12 11.98 3.35
C ALA A 9 2.63 11.68 3.57
N ALA A 10 2.22 10.44 3.34
CA ALA A 10 0.85 10.01 3.58
C ALA A 10 0.59 9.98 5.09
N LEU A 11 0.23 11.13 5.64
CA LEU A 11 -0.45 11.24 6.92
C LEU A 11 -1.88 10.73 6.73
N PHE A 12 -2.13 9.48 7.14
CA PHE A 12 -3.48 8.96 7.25
C PHE A 12 -4.23 9.72 8.37
N ALA A 13 -4.89 10.80 8.00
CA ALA A 13 -5.90 11.44 8.83
C ALA A 13 -7.24 10.73 8.58
N PHE A 14 -7.61 9.80 9.47
CA PHE A 14 -8.97 9.27 9.48
C PHE A 14 -9.86 10.23 10.28
N ALA A 15 -10.74 10.93 9.56
CA ALA A 15 -11.86 11.64 10.17
C ALA A 15 -12.91 10.62 10.64
N VAL A 16 -13.12 10.50 11.95
CA VAL A 16 -14.24 9.77 12.54
C VAL A 16 -15.44 10.68 12.58
N ALA A 17 -16.43 10.46 11.71
CA ALA A 17 -17.74 11.09 11.85
C ALA A 17 -18.47 10.46 13.04
N ALA A 18 -18.71 11.25 14.08
CA ALA A 18 -19.55 10.89 15.22
C ALA A 18 -21.02 11.04 14.81
N ALA A 19 -21.74 9.94 14.67
CA ALA A 19 -23.19 9.94 14.66
C ALA A 19 -23.70 9.77 16.09
N ASN A 20 -24.27 10.83 16.66
CA ASN A 20 -24.99 10.78 17.91
C ASN A 20 -26.34 10.06 17.73
N ALA A 21 -26.51 8.95 18.43
CA ALA A 21 -27.84 8.42 18.73
C ALA A 21 -27.93 8.21 20.24
N GLN A 22 -28.73 9.06 20.88
CA GLN A 22 -29.14 8.95 22.28
C GLN A 22 -30.11 7.77 22.43
N THR A 23 -29.68 6.73 23.15
CA THR A 23 -30.57 5.89 23.95
C THR A 23 -29.73 5.36 25.12
N GLY A 24 -30.14 5.71 26.34
CA GLY A 24 -29.44 5.41 27.58
C GLY A 24 -29.52 3.95 28.04
N ALA A 25 -28.99 3.03 27.25
CA ALA A 25 -28.63 1.70 27.70
C ALA A 25 -27.11 1.58 27.62
N LYS A 26 -26.45 1.42 28.78
CA LYS A 26 -25.03 1.14 28.85
C LYS A 26 -24.76 -0.15 28.08
N ALA A 27 -24.31 0.00 26.83
CA ALA A 27 -23.89 -1.15 26.03
C ALA A 27 -22.89 -1.97 26.86
N PRO A 28 -22.95 -3.32 26.84
CA PRO A 28 -21.97 -4.15 27.50
C PRO A 28 -20.59 -3.68 27.03
N ALA A 29 -19.69 -3.43 27.98
CA ALA A 29 -18.31 -3.02 27.68
C ALA A 29 -17.76 -4.06 26.71
N GLY A 30 -17.57 -3.67 25.45
CA GLY A 30 -16.92 -4.53 24.47
C GLY A 30 -15.57 -4.97 25.00
N PRO A 31 -14.98 -6.05 24.47
CA PRO A 31 -13.69 -6.53 24.96
C PRO A 31 -12.72 -5.35 25.03
N ASP A 32 -12.00 -5.23 26.13
CA ASP A 32 -11.01 -4.17 26.31
C ASP A 32 -9.93 -4.29 25.25
N ILE A 33 -10.17 -3.60 24.15
CA ILE A 33 -9.32 -3.59 22.94
C ILE A 33 -7.87 -3.19 23.31
N ALA A 34 -7.71 -2.54 24.46
CA ALA A 34 -6.43 -2.08 24.92
C ALA A 34 -5.52 -3.20 25.46
N ASN A 35 -6.08 -4.36 25.82
CA ASN A 35 -5.38 -5.44 26.51
C ASN A 35 -5.52 -6.81 25.85
N LEU A 36 -5.67 -6.85 24.53
CA LEU A 36 -5.73 -8.13 23.80
C LEU A 36 -4.40 -8.88 23.89
N THR A 37 -4.51 -10.20 24.03
CA THR A 37 -3.35 -11.10 23.98
C THR A 37 -2.89 -11.35 22.55
N GLU A 38 -1.67 -11.85 22.36
CA GLU A 38 -1.15 -12.21 21.03
C GLU A 38 -2.05 -13.22 20.33
N ALA A 39 -2.52 -14.25 21.08
CA ALA A 39 -3.40 -15.28 20.52
C ALA A 39 -4.73 -14.72 20.01
N GLN A 40 -5.32 -13.77 20.74
CA GLN A 40 -6.55 -13.10 20.30
C GLN A 40 -6.32 -12.27 19.02
N ILE A 41 -5.23 -11.50 18.95
CA ILE A 41 -4.89 -10.71 17.77
C ILE A 41 -4.59 -11.62 16.58
N LYS A 42 -3.83 -12.70 16.78
CA LYS A 42 -3.52 -13.69 15.73
C LYS A 42 -4.77 -14.39 15.18
N GLY A 43 -5.80 -14.56 15.99
CA GLY A 43 -7.09 -15.12 15.56
C GLY A 43 -7.96 -14.16 14.73
N MET A 44 -7.64 -12.88 14.69
CA MET A 44 -8.44 -11.89 13.96
C MET A 44 -8.28 -12.02 12.45
N GLN A 45 -9.40 -12.00 11.72
CA GLN A 45 -9.45 -12.15 10.26
C GLN A 45 -9.92 -10.87 9.54
N VAL A 46 -10.25 -9.81 10.30
CA VAL A 46 -10.76 -8.55 9.76
C VAL A 46 -9.62 -7.51 9.72
N PRO A 47 -9.06 -7.20 8.52
CA PRO A 47 -7.93 -6.29 8.40
C PRO A 47 -8.20 -4.90 8.99
N GLU A 48 -9.41 -4.37 8.83
CA GLU A 48 -9.79 -3.03 9.30
C GLU A 48 -9.70 -2.93 10.83
N ALA A 49 -10.06 -4.00 11.54
CA ALA A 49 -9.93 -4.07 13.00
C ALA A 49 -8.45 -4.09 13.43
N LEU A 50 -7.62 -4.85 12.71
CA LEU A 50 -6.18 -4.91 12.97
C LEU A 50 -5.46 -3.58 12.69
N TYR A 51 -5.86 -2.85 11.64
CA TYR A 51 -5.36 -1.49 11.38
C TYR A 51 -5.68 -0.54 12.53
N ARG A 52 -6.92 -0.59 13.04
CA ARG A 52 -7.33 0.21 14.21
C ARG A 52 -6.51 -0.13 15.44
N LEU A 53 -6.30 -1.42 15.71
CA LEU A 53 -5.47 -1.88 16.83
C LEU A 53 -4.02 -1.40 16.70
N ALA A 54 -3.41 -1.55 15.53
CA ALA A 54 -2.06 -1.06 15.28
C ALA A 54 -1.95 0.45 15.52
N ALA A 55 -2.94 1.24 15.11
CA ALA A 55 -2.99 2.67 15.35
C ALA A 55 -3.11 3.01 16.86
N ILE A 56 -3.99 2.30 17.59
CA ILE A 56 -4.16 2.48 19.05
C ILE A 56 -2.86 2.15 19.78
N TYR A 57 -2.22 1.03 19.47
CA TYR A 57 -0.96 0.62 20.11
C TYR A 57 0.19 1.57 19.77
N LYS A 58 0.21 2.09 18.53
CA LYS A 58 1.15 3.16 18.14
C LYS A 58 1.00 4.39 19.02
N GLN A 59 -0.24 4.88 19.22
CA GLN A 59 -0.51 6.04 20.07
C GLN A 59 -0.11 5.81 21.53
N LYS A 60 -0.24 4.57 22.01
CA LYS A 60 0.16 4.19 23.38
C LYS A 60 1.67 3.92 23.53
N GLY A 61 2.42 3.89 22.44
CA GLY A 61 3.82 3.47 22.43
C GLY A 61 4.02 1.97 22.70
N ASP A 62 2.95 1.16 22.63
CA ASP A 62 2.99 -0.28 22.84
C ASP A 62 3.48 -1.00 21.58
N LEU A 63 4.80 -0.99 21.39
CA LEU A 63 5.44 -1.60 20.22
C LEU A 63 5.21 -3.11 20.16
N THR A 64 5.06 -3.78 21.28
CA THR A 64 4.84 -5.23 21.34
C THR A 64 3.50 -5.60 20.73
N ARG A 65 2.41 -5.00 21.22
CA ARG A 65 1.08 -5.28 20.65
C ARG A 65 0.90 -4.73 19.24
N MET A 66 1.54 -3.60 18.93
CA MET A 66 1.60 -3.10 17.55
C MET A 66 2.25 -4.12 16.61
N THR A 67 3.34 -4.76 17.04
CA THR A 67 3.99 -5.84 16.28
C THR A 67 3.02 -7.00 16.02
N TRP A 68 2.28 -7.46 17.03
CA TRP A 68 1.31 -8.55 16.86
C TRP A 68 0.24 -8.21 15.82
N ALA A 69 -0.32 -7.00 15.90
CA ALA A 69 -1.32 -6.55 14.94
C ALA A 69 -0.77 -6.44 13.51
N LEU A 70 0.43 -5.88 13.34
CA LEU A 70 1.07 -5.77 12.03
C LEU A 70 1.51 -7.13 11.48
N ARG A 71 1.96 -8.07 12.32
CA ARG A 71 2.26 -9.45 11.89
C ARG A 71 1.02 -10.15 11.35
N GLN A 72 -0.11 -10.02 12.05
CA GLN A 72 -1.36 -10.60 11.57
C GLN A 72 -1.84 -9.94 10.28
N LEU A 73 -1.75 -8.61 10.16
CA LEU A 73 -2.03 -7.90 8.91
C LEU A 73 -1.15 -8.39 7.76
N ASN A 74 0.15 -8.55 8.02
CA ASN A 74 1.07 -9.06 7.00
C ASN A 74 0.77 -10.51 6.61
N ALA A 75 0.28 -11.34 7.53
CA ALA A 75 -0.17 -12.70 7.22
C ALA A 75 -1.41 -12.70 6.32
N LEU A 76 -2.35 -11.79 6.56
CA LEU A 76 -3.56 -11.65 5.74
C LEU A 76 -3.30 -10.97 4.38
N ARG A 77 -2.28 -10.10 4.30
CA ARG A 77 -1.92 -9.33 3.09
C ARG A 77 -0.42 -9.41 2.81
N PRO A 78 0.10 -10.58 2.43
CA PRO A 78 1.54 -10.82 2.34
C PRO A 78 2.26 -10.05 1.22
N ASN A 79 1.51 -9.47 0.29
CA ASN A 79 2.06 -8.68 -0.82
C ASN A 79 1.88 -7.17 -0.62
N ALA A 80 1.46 -6.72 0.56
CA ALA A 80 1.30 -5.29 0.86
C ALA A 80 2.64 -4.70 1.35
N GLY A 81 3.39 -4.05 0.46
CA GLY A 81 4.71 -3.48 0.75
C GLY A 81 4.71 -2.50 1.91
N GLU A 82 3.71 -1.62 1.97
CA GLU A 82 3.55 -0.64 3.05
C GLU A 82 3.39 -1.29 4.43
N LEU A 83 2.66 -2.42 4.51
CA LEU A 83 2.51 -3.17 5.77
C LEU A 83 3.82 -3.81 6.20
N LYS A 84 4.56 -4.39 5.25
CA LYS A 84 5.88 -4.95 5.53
C LYS A 84 6.83 -3.87 6.02
N LEU A 85 6.83 -2.70 5.37
CA LEU A 85 7.68 -1.58 5.77
C LEU A 85 7.30 -1.08 7.17
N ALA A 86 6.01 -0.96 7.47
CA ALA A 86 5.53 -0.59 8.80
C ALA A 86 5.97 -1.62 9.86
N LEU A 87 5.85 -2.91 9.59
CA LEU A 87 6.30 -3.96 10.50
C LEU A 87 7.82 -3.94 10.68
N ALA A 88 8.59 -3.79 9.61
CA ALA A 88 10.04 -3.66 9.67
C ALA A 88 10.48 -2.46 10.52
N SER A 89 9.78 -1.32 10.40
CA SER A 89 10.09 -0.12 11.20
C SER A 89 9.79 -0.32 12.69
N VAL A 90 8.78 -1.11 13.05
CA VAL A 90 8.50 -1.45 14.47
C VAL A 90 9.55 -2.39 15.03
N TYR A 91 9.98 -3.41 14.28
CA TYR A 91 11.12 -4.25 14.69
C TYR A 91 12.40 -3.42 14.88
N ALA A 92 12.69 -2.50 13.94
CA ALA A 92 13.82 -1.60 14.06
C ALA A 92 13.73 -0.71 15.30
N ALA A 93 12.55 -0.16 15.63
CA ALA A 93 12.33 0.62 16.84
C ALA A 93 12.57 -0.17 18.13
N GLN A 94 12.33 -1.48 18.10
CA GLN A 94 12.64 -2.43 19.19
C GLN A 94 14.12 -2.84 19.21
N GLY A 95 14.90 -2.50 18.19
CA GLY A 95 16.31 -2.91 18.03
C GLY A 95 16.46 -4.35 17.53
N ASP A 96 15.39 -4.98 17.08
CA ASP A 96 15.40 -6.33 16.51
C ASP A 96 15.96 -6.30 15.07
N LYS A 97 17.29 -6.38 14.97
CA LYS A 97 18.00 -6.38 13.68
C LYS A 97 17.61 -7.58 12.82
N THR A 98 17.47 -8.76 13.41
CA THR A 98 17.18 -9.99 12.69
C THR A 98 15.83 -9.91 11.98
N SER A 99 14.75 -9.67 12.72
CA SER A 99 13.41 -9.58 12.12
C SER A 99 13.30 -8.42 11.13
N THR A 100 13.98 -7.29 11.40
CA THR A 100 14.02 -6.15 10.49
C THR A 100 14.66 -6.55 9.16
N TYR A 101 15.86 -7.13 9.19
CA TYR A 101 16.61 -7.47 7.97
C TYR A 101 15.94 -8.57 7.18
N ASP A 102 15.42 -9.61 7.84
CA ASP A 102 14.71 -10.68 7.17
C ASP A 102 13.49 -10.16 6.39
N LEU A 103 12.74 -9.27 6.99
CA LEU A 103 11.56 -8.69 6.34
C LEU A 103 11.94 -7.76 5.19
N LEU A 104 12.96 -6.91 5.35
CA LEU A 104 13.46 -6.04 4.28
C LEU A 104 14.07 -6.83 3.13
N LEU A 105 14.77 -7.94 3.40
CA LEU A 105 15.27 -8.86 2.36
C LEU A 105 14.12 -9.55 1.59
N GLN A 106 13.03 -9.92 2.29
CA GLN A 106 11.84 -10.41 1.60
C GLN A 106 11.26 -9.36 0.67
N MET A 107 11.15 -8.10 1.14
CA MET A 107 10.66 -6.99 0.33
C MET A 107 11.53 -6.76 -0.91
N GLN A 108 12.86 -6.77 -0.73
CA GLN A 108 13.81 -6.62 -1.82
C GLN A 108 13.64 -7.72 -2.88
N ARG A 109 13.52 -8.99 -2.46
CA ARG A 109 13.30 -10.13 -3.37
C ARG A 109 11.94 -10.07 -4.09
N GLN A 110 10.95 -9.45 -3.48
CA GLN A 110 9.64 -9.21 -4.09
C GLN A 110 9.62 -8.01 -5.06
N GLY A 111 10.76 -7.33 -5.24
CA GLY A 111 10.88 -6.18 -6.14
C GLY A 111 10.37 -4.86 -5.55
N PHE A 112 10.06 -4.81 -4.26
CA PHE A 112 9.70 -3.54 -3.63
C PHE A 112 10.91 -2.60 -3.60
N GLY A 113 10.69 -1.33 -3.97
CA GLY A 113 11.70 -0.28 -3.98
C GLY A 113 11.43 0.79 -2.94
N TYR A 114 12.39 1.02 -2.03
CA TYR A 114 12.32 2.07 -1.01
C TYR A 114 13.69 2.67 -0.77
N ASP A 115 13.77 4.00 -0.63
CA ASP A 115 14.98 4.66 -0.11
C ASP A 115 14.87 4.78 1.41
N LEU A 116 15.60 3.92 2.11
CA LEU A 116 15.62 3.85 3.57
C LEU A 116 16.85 4.53 4.18
N THR A 117 17.77 5.08 3.36
CA THR A 117 19.07 5.57 3.79
C THR A 117 19.00 6.71 4.82
N THR A 118 17.94 7.51 4.76
CA THR A 118 17.72 8.64 5.69
C THR A 118 16.48 8.46 6.56
N ASN A 119 15.87 7.25 6.60
CA ASN A 119 14.66 7.02 7.35
C ASN A 119 14.97 6.83 8.84
N PRO A 120 14.55 7.75 9.74
CA PRO A 120 14.88 7.71 11.16
C PRO A 120 14.29 6.50 11.90
N ALA A 121 13.25 5.86 11.34
CA ALA A 121 12.66 4.67 11.93
C ALA A 121 13.66 3.51 12.07
N PHE A 122 14.73 3.50 11.28
CA PHE A 122 15.75 2.45 11.27
C PHE A 122 17.05 2.84 11.98
N ALA A 123 17.08 3.97 12.69
CA ALA A 123 18.30 4.47 13.35
C ALA A 123 18.97 3.48 14.31
N LYS A 124 18.20 2.60 14.96
CA LYS A 124 18.75 1.60 15.89
C LYS A 124 19.38 0.37 15.21
N VAL A 125 19.20 0.23 13.90
CA VAL A 125 19.61 -0.97 13.15
C VAL A 125 20.45 -0.66 11.92
N ASN A 126 20.74 0.62 11.64
CA ASN A 126 21.39 1.07 10.41
C ASN A 126 22.94 1.11 10.48
N ASP A 127 23.54 0.53 11.52
CA ASP A 127 24.97 0.58 11.84
C ASP A 127 25.79 -0.61 11.33
N THR A 128 25.21 -1.46 10.45
CA THR A 128 25.86 -2.68 10.00
C THR A 128 26.08 -2.73 8.48
N ARG A 129 27.08 -3.54 8.05
CA ARG A 129 27.30 -3.81 6.62
C ARG A 129 26.06 -4.48 5.97
N ALA A 130 25.35 -5.33 6.72
CA ALA A 130 24.15 -5.99 6.24
C ALA A 130 23.05 -4.95 5.95
N TRP A 131 22.88 -3.96 6.83
CA TRP A 131 21.97 -2.85 6.58
C TRP A 131 22.28 -2.11 5.27
N ASN A 132 23.55 -1.71 5.08
CA ASN A 132 23.96 -0.98 3.88
C ASN A 132 23.62 -1.77 2.61
N TYR A 133 23.95 -3.06 2.60
CA TYR A 133 23.60 -3.95 1.49
C TYR A 133 22.08 -3.99 1.24
N ILE A 134 21.26 -4.15 2.27
CA ILE A 134 19.81 -4.23 2.16
C ILE A 134 19.24 -2.90 1.66
N ALA A 135 19.65 -1.78 2.25
CA ALA A 135 19.17 -0.44 1.90
C ALA A 135 19.52 -0.06 0.45
N GLU A 136 20.75 -0.36 0.00
CA GLU A 136 21.17 -0.12 -1.37
C GLU A 136 20.38 -0.95 -2.38
N ASN A 137 20.12 -2.22 -2.08
CA ASN A 137 19.35 -3.10 -2.96
C ASN A 137 17.86 -2.70 -3.02
N LEU A 138 17.25 -2.32 -1.89
CA LEU A 138 15.90 -1.76 -1.89
C LEU A 138 15.81 -0.46 -2.69
N LYS A 139 16.83 0.40 -2.58
CA LYS A 139 16.93 1.62 -3.37
C LYS A 139 17.13 1.33 -4.86
N ALA A 140 17.91 0.29 -5.20
CA ALA A 140 18.11 -0.12 -6.58
C ALA A 140 16.81 -0.56 -7.25
N ASN A 141 15.88 -1.17 -6.52
CA ASN A 141 14.55 -1.55 -7.04
C ASN A 141 13.68 -0.33 -7.43
N LEU A 142 14.04 0.90 -7.03
CA LEU A 142 13.37 2.12 -7.50
C LEU A 142 13.77 2.51 -8.94
N LYS A 143 14.85 1.93 -9.46
CA LYS A 143 15.27 2.23 -10.83
C LYS A 143 14.27 1.63 -11.80
N GLN A 144 13.77 2.47 -12.67
CA GLN A 144 12.99 2.01 -13.81
C GLN A 144 13.90 1.22 -14.74
N PHE A 145 13.42 0.11 -15.26
CA PHE A 145 14.10 -0.69 -16.25
C PHE A 145 13.25 -0.78 -17.53
N GLY A 146 13.93 -0.94 -18.64
CA GLY A 146 13.32 -0.94 -19.96
C GLY A 146 13.05 0.48 -20.48
N GLU A 147 12.81 0.55 -21.77
CA GLU A 147 12.42 1.77 -22.47
C GLU A 147 11.00 1.58 -23.01
N GLY A 148 10.12 2.52 -22.70
CA GLY A 148 8.78 2.57 -23.25
C GLY A 148 8.58 3.82 -24.10
N LYS A 149 7.86 3.67 -25.21
CA LYS A 149 7.38 4.81 -26.01
C LYS A 149 5.88 4.91 -25.81
N VAL A 150 5.37 6.15 -25.74
CA VAL A 150 3.93 6.39 -25.77
C VAL A 150 3.39 5.93 -27.12
N ALA A 151 2.58 4.88 -27.12
CA ALA A 151 1.94 4.35 -28.34
C ALA A 151 0.68 5.15 -28.69
N TYR A 152 -0.10 5.52 -27.69
CA TYR A 152 -1.34 6.28 -27.85
C TYR A 152 -1.50 7.28 -26.70
N THR A 153 -2.06 8.45 -27.01
CA THR A 153 -2.54 9.39 -26.00
C THR A 153 -4.05 9.51 -26.18
N LEU A 154 -4.77 9.10 -25.14
CA LEU A 154 -6.23 9.17 -25.16
C LEU A 154 -6.71 10.59 -24.85
N PRO A 155 -7.89 11.00 -25.32
CA PRO A 155 -8.41 12.33 -25.08
C PRO A 155 -8.70 12.54 -23.59
N LYS A 156 -8.57 13.79 -23.14
CA LYS A 156 -8.99 14.18 -21.81
C LYS A 156 -10.50 14.27 -21.77
N GLY A 157 -11.10 13.73 -20.71
CA GLY A 157 -12.53 13.74 -20.51
C GLY A 157 -12.89 13.05 -19.19
N ASP A 158 -14.18 12.89 -18.94
CA ASP A 158 -14.70 12.22 -17.75
C ASP A 158 -14.76 10.69 -17.96
N TYR A 159 -13.65 10.12 -18.45
CA TYR A 159 -13.48 8.70 -18.68
C TYR A 159 -12.87 8.02 -17.46
N LEU A 160 -13.26 6.76 -17.22
CA LEU A 160 -12.58 5.85 -16.33
C LEU A 160 -12.16 4.60 -17.12
N PHE A 161 -10.98 4.65 -17.73
CA PHE A 161 -10.44 3.55 -18.52
C PHE A 161 -9.84 2.50 -17.59
N GLU A 162 -10.43 1.29 -17.57
CA GLU A 162 -9.98 0.17 -16.71
C GLU A 162 -9.58 -1.07 -17.52
N SER A 163 -9.89 -1.13 -18.80
CA SER A 163 -9.55 -2.27 -19.62
C SER A 163 -8.86 -1.86 -20.91
N LEU A 164 -7.93 -2.69 -21.34
CA LEU A 164 -7.15 -2.51 -22.55
C LEU A 164 -7.03 -3.84 -23.27
N ALA A 165 -7.35 -3.87 -24.56
CA ALA A 165 -7.16 -5.03 -25.41
C ALA A 165 -6.57 -4.62 -26.76
N TYR A 166 -5.68 -5.44 -27.32
CA TYR A 166 -5.11 -5.21 -28.64
C TYR A 166 -5.45 -6.36 -29.58
N ASP A 167 -6.06 -6.04 -30.71
CA ASP A 167 -6.29 -6.99 -31.81
C ASP A 167 -5.09 -6.93 -32.77
N PRO A 168 -4.22 -7.95 -32.78
CA PRO A 168 -3.03 -7.94 -33.64
C PRO A 168 -3.37 -8.12 -35.14
N LYS A 169 -4.51 -8.74 -35.46
CA LYS A 169 -4.92 -8.94 -36.86
C LYS A 169 -5.38 -7.64 -37.48
N LYS A 170 -6.17 -6.86 -36.75
CA LYS A 170 -6.65 -5.56 -37.18
C LYS A 170 -5.72 -4.41 -36.82
N LYS A 171 -4.64 -4.69 -36.04
CA LYS A 171 -3.72 -3.70 -35.48
C LYS A 171 -4.47 -2.59 -34.74
N GLN A 172 -5.43 -2.97 -33.93
CA GLN A 172 -6.40 -2.11 -33.31
C GLN A 172 -6.38 -2.19 -31.79
N LEU A 173 -6.34 -1.04 -31.14
CA LEU A 173 -6.45 -0.92 -29.69
C LEU A 173 -7.92 -0.68 -29.32
N LEU A 174 -8.39 -1.45 -28.32
CA LEU A 174 -9.69 -1.27 -27.70
C LEU A 174 -9.48 -0.84 -26.25
N VAL A 175 -10.28 0.10 -25.76
CA VAL A 175 -10.26 0.57 -24.38
C VAL A 175 -11.68 0.60 -23.83
N GLY A 176 -11.86 0.08 -22.62
CA GLY A 176 -13.15 0.11 -21.92
C GLY A 176 -13.22 1.24 -20.91
N SER A 177 -14.31 2.00 -20.92
CA SER A 177 -14.64 3.01 -19.92
C SER A 177 -15.78 2.52 -19.04
N VAL A 178 -15.48 2.27 -17.77
CA VAL A 178 -16.47 1.78 -16.80
C VAL A 178 -17.53 2.85 -16.52
N ARG A 179 -17.12 4.11 -16.46
CA ARG A 179 -18.06 5.22 -16.18
C ARG A 179 -19.16 5.34 -17.23
N GLU A 180 -18.84 5.06 -18.48
CA GLU A 180 -19.80 5.19 -19.57
C GLU A 180 -20.40 3.85 -20.02
N GLY A 181 -19.90 2.72 -19.45
CA GLY A 181 -20.31 1.38 -19.85
C GLY A 181 -19.99 1.05 -21.31
N LYS A 182 -18.94 1.65 -21.89
CA LYS A 182 -18.59 1.56 -23.29
C LYS A 182 -17.24 0.91 -23.52
N ILE A 183 -17.09 0.30 -24.69
CA ILE A 183 -15.79 -0.04 -25.25
C ILE A 183 -15.56 0.83 -26.48
N TYR A 184 -14.40 1.48 -26.52
CA TYR A 184 -13.99 2.31 -27.63
C TYR A 184 -12.91 1.64 -28.46
N ARG A 185 -12.91 1.92 -29.74
CA ARG A 185 -11.80 1.71 -30.66
C ARG A 185 -10.94 2.97 -30.64
N VAL A 186 -9.64 2.79 -30.49
CA VAL A 186 -8.69 3.90 -30.52
C VAL A 186 -8.17 4.06 -31.96
N GLY A 187 -8.43 5.20 -32.55
CA GLY A 187 -7.88 5.59 -33.84
C GLY A 187 -6.39 5.88 -33.80
N LYS A 188 -5.73 5.93 -34.96
CA LYS A 188 -4.29 6.24 -35.08
C LYS A 188 -3.93 7.62 -34.53
N ASP A 189 -4.87 8.54 -34.55
CA ASP A 189 -4.78 9.90 -34.01
C ASP A 189 -5.16 9.98 -32.54
N GLY A 190 -5.44 8.83 -31.86
CA GLY A 190 -5.87 8.76 -30.49
C GLY A 190 -7.35 9.04 -30.24
N LYS A 191 -8.13 9.34 -31.31
CA LYS A 191 -9.58 9.55 -31.16
C LYS A 191 -10.29 8.25 -30.79
N LEU A 192 -11.38 8.41 -30.04
CA LEU A 192 -12.21 7.32 -29.58
C LEU A 192 -13.43 7.20 -30.46
N GLU A 193 -13.69 5.99 -30.98
CA GLU A 193 -14.88 5.62 -31.71
C GLU A 193 -15.63 4.54 -30.91
N ASP A 194 -16.94 4.64 -30.80
CA ASP A 194 -17.75 3.62 -30.15
C ASP A 194 -17.58 2.26 -30.85
N PHE A 195 -17.15 1.25 -30.08
CA PHE A 195 -17.05 -0.13 -30.55
C PHE A 195 -18.19 -0.97 -29.99
N ILE A 196 -18.48 -0.82 -28.70
CA ILE A 196 -19.67 -1.36 -28.05
C ILE A 196 -20.25 -0.23 -27.19
N ALA A 197 -21.51 0.12 -27.46
CA ALA A 197 -22.30 1.05 -26.67
C ALA A 197 -23.00 0.32 -25.53
N PRO A 198 -23.41 1.02 -24.43
CA PRO A 198 -24.24 0.43 -23.40
C PRO A 198 -25.59 0.01 -24.01
N THR A 199 -26.11 -1.13 -23.57
CA THR A 199 -27.46 -1.64 -23.89
C THR A 199 -28.51 -0.97 -23.04
#